data_bb5e3343a67ca6fda83c9390cf33f2a5
#
_entry.id   bb5e3343a67ca6fda83c9390cf33f2a5
#
_cell.length_a   1.000
_cell.length_b   1.000
_cell.length_c   1.000
_cell.angle_alpha   90.00
_cell.angle_beta   90.00
_cell.angle_gamma   90.00
#
_symmetry.space_group_name_H-M   'P 1'
#
loop_
_entity.id
_entity.type
_entity.pdbx_description
1 polymer ?
#
loop_
_entity_poly.entity_id
_entity_poly.type
_entity_poly.pdbx_seq_one_letter_code
_entity_poly.pdbx_strand_id
1 'polypeptide(L)'
;VTASSSSPAPHPSDPAARAGNDAAPSRPAVPGTGPARPVGFDREKYIELQSHHIHERRQQIGGKLYLEMGGKLFDDLHASRVLPGFTPDNKIAMLERLRDEVEILICINAKDLQRQKVRADLGIPYEDDVLRLIDVFRERGFLVEHVVMTQLEESNHIAHAFRERLERLGLRVARHGIIPGYPQDTRRIVSEQGFGANEYSETSRDLIVVTAPGPGSGKLATCLSQVYHDHARGISSGYAKFETFPIWNLPLEHPVNLAYEAATADLDDVNLIDPYHLAAYGEQVTSYNRDVEVFPLMKTLLEELTGASPYASPTDMGVNLAGECIVDDAVCREASRQEVIRRYYKALVDERINDLDDTVSQRVAMVMSKAGCKTEDRAVVGPALAVEERTGEPASAIELADGTIITGKTSDLLGCSAAMLLNALKHLAGIDDAVHLLSPQAIEPIQTLKTQHLGSRNPRLHTDEVLIALSVSAADDDNARRAVAELRNLASCNVHTTTILGTVDEDIFRSLGALVTSEPRFQRKALYRKR
;
A
#
# COMPACT_ATOMS: atom_id res chain seq x y z
N VAL A 1 10.53 11.88 -77.11
CA VAL A 1 11.90 11.42 -77.20
C VAL A 1 12.38 11.14 -75.76
N THR A 2 12.60 9.86 -75.54
CA THR A 2 13.32 9.16 -74.49
C THR A 2 13.01 9.46 -73.01
N ALA A 3 12.24 8.53 -72.43
CA ALA A 3 12.17 8.20 -71.03
C ALA A 3 13.45 7.50 -70.56
N SER A 4 13.94 7.84 -69.39
CA SER A 4 14.86 6.99 -68.65
C SER A 4 14.24 6.67 -67.27
N SER A 5 13.92 5.41 -67.11
CA SER A 5 13.48 4.77 -65.86
C SER A 5 14.64 4.65 -64.89
N SER A 6 14.47 5.08 -63.67
CA SER A 6 15.31 4.68 -62.53
C SER A 6 14.44 4.03 -61.47
N SER A 7 14.62 2.73 -61.29
CA SER A 7 14.04 1.92 -60.20
C SER A 7 14.57 2.38 -58.83
N PRO A 8 13.74 2.35 -57.80
CA PRO A 8 14.25 2.55 -56.43
C PRO A 8 14.83 1.22 -55.87
N ALA A 9 15.93 1.37 -55.12
CA ALA A 9 16.60 0.30 -54.42
C ALA A 9 15.74 -0.27 -53.26
N PRO A 10 15.88 -1.55 -52.92
CA PRO A 10 15.12 -2.16 -51.84
C PRO A 10 15.65 -1.75 -50.46
N HIS A 11 14.72 -1.41 -49.58
CA HIS A 11 15.00 -1.29 -48.13
C HIS A 11 15.27 -2.67 -47.53
N PRO A 12 16.31 -2.82 -46.69
CA PRO A 12 16.47 -4.03 -45.90
C PRO A 12 15.56 -3.98 -44.67
N SER A 13 14.56 -4.82 -44.64
CA SER A 13 13.80 -5.20 -43.47
C SER A 13 14.60 -6.27 -42.71
N ASP A 14 15.26 -5.88 -41.63
CA ASP A 14 15.87 -6.83 -40.68
C ASP A 14 15.13 -6.69 -39.32
N PRO A 15 14.40 -7.73 -38.85
CA PRO A 15 13.64 -7.68 -37.58
C PRO A 15 14.44 -8.17 -36.35
N ALA A 16 15.75 -8.03 -36.33
CA ALA A 16 16.62 -8.59 -35.29
C ALA A 16 17.43 -7.56 -34.51
N ALA A 17 16.89 -6.36 -34.22
CA ALA A 17 17.58 -5.40 -33.36
C ALA A 17 16.62 -4.43 -32.66
N ARG A 18 15.73 -4.95 -31.81
CA ARG A 18 15.05 -4.20 -30.74
C ARG A 18 14.73 -5.13 -29.56
N ALA A 19 15.76 -5.66 -28.95
CA ALA A 19 15.75 -6.12 -27.57
C ALA A 19 16.57 -5.13 -26.76
N GLY A 20 16.01 -4.00 -26.44
CA GLY A 20 16.53 -3.00 -25.52
C GLY A 20 15.67 -3.04 -24.26
N ASN A 21 16.15 -3.77 -23.29
CA ASN A 21 15.76 -3.77 -21.89
C ASN A 21 15.63 -2.35 -21.36
N ASP A 22 14.43 -1.94 -20.95
CA ASP A 22 14.23 -0.90 -19.95
C ASP A 22 13.14 -1.35 -18.96
N ALA A 23 13.41 -2.48 -18.29
CA ALA A 23 12.84 -2.75 -16.98
C ALA A 23 13.60 -1.85 -16.00
N ALA A 24 12.92 -0.89 -15.39
CA ALA A 24 13.49 -0.14 -14.27
C ALA A 24 13.92 -1.15 -13.21
N PRO A 25 15.20 -1.18 -12.80
CA PRO A 25 15.67 -2.16 -11.84
C PRO A 25 14.97 -1.92 -10.50
N SER A 26 14.36 -2.98 -9.95
CA SER A 26 14.02 -3.06 -8.53
C SER A 26 15.32 -2.74 -7.76
N ARG A 27 15.38 -1.53 -7.15
CA ARG A 27 16.56 -1.07 -6.44
C ARG A 27 16.82 -2.02 -5.25
N PRO A 28 17.98 -2.69 -5.17
CA PRO A 28 18.38 -3.33 -3.94
C PRO A 28 18.51 -2.25 -2.85
N ALA A 29 17.93 -2.52 -1.67
CA ALA A 29 18.13 -1.70 -0.49
C ALA A 29 19.63 -1.72 -0.15
N VAL A 30 20.35 -0.65 -0.47
CA VAL A 30 21.72 -0.45 0.00
C VAL A 30 21.61 0.12 1.42
N PRO A 31 22.20 -0.48 2.45
CA PRO A 31 22.18 0.06 3.79
C PRO A 31 22.76 1.49 3.78
N GLY A 32 21.99 2.46 4.28
CA GLY A 32 22.48 3.80 4.52
C GLY A 32 23.59 3.79 5.60
N THR A 33 24.55 4.69 5.52
CA THR A 33 25.61 4.86 6.51
C THR A 33 25.17 5.64 7.78
N GLY A 34 23.86 5.91 7.92
CA GLY A 34 23.27 6.55 9.10
C GLY A 34 23.15 5.60 10.30
N PRO A 35 22.93 6.12 11.52
CA PRO A 35 22.70 5.30 12.71
C PRO A 35 21.55 4.31 12.45
N ALA A 36 21.76 3.04 12.83
CA ALA A 36 20.76 2.00 12.66
C ALA A 36 19.52 2.35 13.49
N ARG A 37 18.35 2.37 12.86
CA ARG A 37 17.07 2.57 13.54
C ARG A 37 16.76 1.38 14.45
N PRO A 38 16.07 1.58 15.58
CA PRO A 38 15.61 0.48 16.40
C PRO A 38 14.77 -0.52 15.60
N VAL A 39 15.03 -1.80 15.80
CA VAL A 39 14.29 -2.90 15.16
C VAL A 39 13.42 -3.57 16.20
N GLY A 40 12.11 -3.61 15.99
CA GLY A 40 11.12 -4.22 16.86
C GLY A 40 10.56 -5.53 16.34
N PHE A 41 10.83 -5.88 15.08
CA PHE A 41 10.27 -7.03 14.39
C PHE A 41 11.33 -7.85 13.66
N ASP A 42 11.31 -9.17 13.85
CA ASP A 42 12.21 -10.11 13.19
C ASP A 42 11.62 -10.57 11.86
N ARG A 43 12.11 -9.99 10.78
CA ARG A 43 11.69 -10.27 9.42
C ARG A 43 11.96 -11.71 8.99
N GLU A 44 13.15 -12.23 9.27
CA GLU A 44 13.55 -13.57 8.81
C GLU A 44 12.75 -14.65 9.55
N LYS A 45 12.58 -14.51 10.85
CA LYS A 45 11.72 -15.36 11.66
C LYS A 45 10.28 -15.36 11.14
N TYR A 46 9.73 -14.18 10.79
CA TYR A 46 8.39 -14.07 10.25
C TYR A 46 8.24 -14.83 8.92
N ILE A 47 9.15 -14.63 7.98
CA ILE A 47 9.11 -15.30 6.68
C ILE A 47 9.17 -16.82 6.86
N GLU A 48 10.03 -17.31 7.76
CA GLU A 48 10.18 -18.74 8.04
C GLU A 48 8.92 -19.34 8.69
N LEU A 49 8.51 -18.81 9.83
CA LEU A 49 7.36 -19.31 10.59
C LEU A 49 6.07 -19.26 9.77
N GLN A 50 5.84 -18.16 9.07
CA GLN A 50 4.63 -17.95 8.31
C GLN A 50 4.54 -18.88 7.10
N SER A 51 5.66 -19.10 6.38
CA SER A 51 5.71 -20.07 5.27
C SER A 51 5.45 -21.49 5.76
N HIS A 52 6.05 -21.87 6.90
CA HIS A 52 5.86 -23.18 7.51
C HIS A 52 4.40 -23.39 7.94
N HIS A 53 3.79 -22.40 8.59
CA HIS A 53 2.41 -22.48 9.05
C HIS A 53 1.38 -22.60 7.90
N ILE A 54 1.62 -21.92 6.78
CA ILE A 54 0.78 -22.09 5.57
C ILE A 54 0.93 -23.50 5.02
N HIS A 55 2.14 -24.05 4.98
CA HIS A 55 2.38 -25.41 4.53
C HIS A 55 1.70 -26.45 5.43
N GLU A 56 1.78 -26.30 6.76
CA GLU A 56 1.07 -27.14 7.73
C GLU A 56 -0.45 -27.08 7.54
N ARG A 57 -1.01 -25.87 7.33
CA ARG A 57 -2.44 -25.69 7.09
C ARG A 57 -2.90 -26.44 5.83
N ARG A 58 -2.11 -26.37 4.75
CA ARG A 58 -2.38 -27.13 3.52
C ARG A 58 -2.36 -28.65 3.80
N GLN A 59 -1.38 -29.13 4.56
CA GLN A 59 -1.31 -30.56 4.92
C GLN A 59 -2.51 -31.02 5.77
N GLN A 60 -2.98 -30.19 6.71
CA GLN A 60 -4.15 -30.47 7.54
C GLN A 60 -5.44 -30.62 6.70
N ILE A 61 -5.59 -29.81 5.65
CA ILE A 61 -6.72 -29.89 4.72
C ILE A 61 -6.65 -31.15 3.86
N GLY A 62 -5.43 -31.63 3.57
CA GLY A 62 -5.21 -32.86 2.80
C GLY A 62 -5.58 -32.76 1.32
N GLY A 63 -5.54 -31.54 0.75
CA GLY A 63 -5.90 -31.26 -0.63
C GLY A 63 -5.53 -29.83 -1.02
N LYS A 64 -6.34 -29.20 -1.87
CA LYS A 64 -6.13 -27.80 -2.28
C LYS A 64 -6.46 -26.84 -1.14
N LEU A 65 -5.60 -25.85 -0.93
CA LEU A 65 -5.83 -24.73 -0.02
C LEU A 65 -6.03 -23.45 -0.82
N TYR A 66 -7.22 -22.86 -0.74
CA TYR A 66 -7.50 -21.51 -1.22
C TYR A 66 -7.18 -20.51 -0.12
N LEU A 67 -6.05 -19.82 -0.26
CA LEU A 67 -5.56 -18.85 0.70
C LEU A 67 -5.97 -17.45 0.25
N GLU A 68 -6.99 -16.88 0.89
CA GLU A 68 -7.38 -15.50 0.64
C GLU A 68 -6.35 -14.54 1.24
N MET A 69 -5.76 -13.69 0.39
CA MET A 69 -4.84 -12.66 0.87
C MET A 69 -5.61 -11.40 1.26
N GLY A 70 -5.61 -11.12 2.55
CA GLY A 70 -6.06 -9.86 3.11
C GLY A 70 -4.99 -8.78 2.99
N GLY A 71 -5.42 -7.53 2.76
CA GLY A 71 -4.52 -6.40 2.59
C GLY A 71 -3.65 -6.47 1.32
N LYS A 72 -2.54 -5.72 1.33
CA LYS A 72 -1.63 -5.61 0.19
C LYS A 72 -0.55 -6.69 0.25
N LEU A 73 -0.35 -7.40 -0.86
CA LEU A 73 0.79 -8.34 -1.02
C LEU A 73 2.09 -7.60 -1.28
N PHE A 74 2.02 -6.54 -2.06
CA PHE A 74 3.12 -5.63 -2.34
C PHE A 74 2.83 -4.30 -1.66
N ASP A 75 3.88 -3.58 -1.31
CA ASP A 75 3.78 -2.22 -0.77
C ASP A 75 2.95 -2.15 0.54
N ASP A 76 3.14 -3.12 1.45
CA ASP A 76 2.50 -3.07 2.77
C ASP A 76 3.18 -2.04 3.67
N LEU A 77 2.93 -0.78 3.32
CA LEU A 77 3.51 0.36 4.03
C LEU A 77 2.94 0.53 5.45
N HIS A 78 1.74 0.02 5.74
CA HIS A 78 1.21 0.10 7.10
C HIS A 78 2.00 -0.80 8.04
N ALA A 79 2.18 -2.07 7.69
CA ALA A 79 2.95 -3.02 8.48
C ALA A 79 4.39 -2.52 8.72
N SER A 80 5.06 -1.99 7.71
CA SER A 80 6.42 -1.47 7.85
C SER A 80 6.54 -0.24 8.76
N ARG A 81 5.45 0.52 8.96
CA ARG A 81 5.44 1.67 9.89
C ARG A 81 5.22 1.28 11.33
N VAL A 82 4.39 0.25 11.59
CA VAL A 82 4.01 -0.15 12.96
C VAL A 82 4.88 -1.28 13.51
N LEU A 83 5.59 -2.00 12.65
CA LEU A 83 6.50 -3.09 12.98
C LEU A 83 7.91 -2.79 12.42
N PRO A 84 8.72 -1.93 13.06
CA PRO A 84 10.07 -1.61 12.60
C PRO A 84 10.93 -2.87 12.42
N GLY A 85 11.37 -3.14 11.19
CA GLY A 85 12.00 -4.39 10.76
C GLY A 85 11.16 -5.15 9.73
N PHE A 86 9.85 -4.94 9.70
CA PHE A 86 8.98 -5.43 8.63
C PHE A 86 9.21 -4.59 7.36
N THR A 87 9.50 -5.22 6.24
CA THR A 87 9.65 -4.55 4.94
C THR A 87 8.39 -4.72 4.08
N PRO A 88 8.07 -3.77 3.18
CA PRO A 88 6.86 -3.83 2.37
C PRO A 88 6.71 -5.07 1.49
N ASP A 89 7.81 -5.79 1.24
CA ASP A 89 7.89 -7.02 0.44
C ASP A 89 7.84 -8.32 1.26
N ASN A 90 7.67 -8.27 2.58
CA ASN A 90 7.69 -9.46 3.45
C ASN A 90 6.69 -10.54 3.03
N LYS A 91 5.47 -10.14 2.65
CA LYS A 91 4.44 -11.09 2.23
C LYS A 91 4.81 -11.83 0.95
N ILE A 92 5.40 -11.13 -0.01
CA ILE A 92 5.84 -11.76 -1.24
C ILE A 92 7.09 -12.62 -1.02
N ALA A 93 8.04 -12.17 -0.19
CA ALA A 93 9.21 -12.95 0.17
C ALA A 93 8.84 -14.27 0.89
N MET A 94 7.80 -14.25 1.72
CA MET A 94 7.22 -15.44 2.33
C MET A 94 6.66 -16.40 1.26
N LEU A 95 5.89 -15.90 0.29
CA LEU A 95 5.34 -16.71 -0.79
C LEU A 95 6.43 -17.24 -1.73
N GLU A 96 7.54 -16.52 -1.91
CA GLU A 96 8.67 -16.97 -2.73
C GLU A 96 9.30 -18.25 -2.18
N ARG A 97 9.24 -18.50 -0.87
CA ARG A 97 9.67 -19.78 -0.28
C ARG A 97 8.76 -20.96 -0.67
N LEU A 98 7.52 -20.68 -1.01
CA LEU A 98 6.50 -21.66 -1.42
C LEU A 98 6.23 -21.60 -2.94
N ARG A 99 7.06 -20.89 -3.71
CA ARG A 99 6.80 -20.54 -5.10
C ARG A 99 6.42 -21.71 -6.00
N ASP A 100 7.10 -22.85 -5.83
CA ASP A 100 6.85 -24.05 -6.65
C ASP A 100 5.53 -24.75 -6.31
N GLU A 101 4.95 -24.46 -5.14
CA GLU A 101 3.67 -24.99 -4.68
C GLU A 101 2.50 -24.02 -4.92
N VAL A 102 2.80 -22.73 -5.18
CA VAL A 102 1.82 -21.64 -5.26
C VAL A 102 1.36 -21.40 -6.69
N GLU A 103 0.04 -21.30 -6.89
CA GLU A 103 -0.59 -20.69 -8.05
C GLU A 103 -1.34 -19.43 -7.62
N ILE A 104 -1.17 -18.34 -8.37
CA ILE A 104 -1.83 -17.06 -8.08
C ILE A 104 -3.11 -16.95 -8.89
N LEU A 105 -4.23 -16.68 -8.22
CA LEU A 105 -5.52 -16.39 -8.80
C LEU A 105 -5.90 -14.95 -8.47
N ILE A 106 -6.11 -14.11 -9.49
CA ILE A 106 -6.42 -12.69 -9.30
C ILE A 106 -7.91 -12.46 -9.48
N CYS A 107 -8.55 -11.82 -8.47
CA CYS A 107 -9.95 -11.42 -8.55
C CYS A 107 -10.09 -9.95 -8.93
N ILE A 108 -11.07 -9.64 -9.79
CA ILE A 108 -11.46 -8.27 -10.12
C ILE A 108 -12.98 -8.14 -10.18
N ASN A 109 -13.53 -7.10 -9.57
CA ASN A 109 -14.97 -6.83 -9.61
C ASN A 109 -15.33 -6.06 -10.88
N ALA A 110 -16.27 -6.59 -11.67
CA ALA A 110 -16.74 -5.96 -12.90
C ALA A 110 -17.33 -4.56 -12.68
N LYS A 111 -17.97 -4.31 -11.53
CA LYS A 111 -18.47 -2.98 -11.16
C LYS A 111 -17.36 -1.97 -10.90
N ASP A 112 -16.24 -2.41 -10.32
CA ASP A 112 -15.08 -1.54 -10.09
C ASP A 112 -14.43 -1.15 -11.43
N LEU A 113 -14.35 -2.08 -12.39
CA LEU A 113 -13.92 -1.79 -13.78
C LEU A 113 -14.86 -0.78 -14.44
N GLN A 114 -16.17 -1.00 -14.34
CA GLN A 114 -17.18 -0.12 -14.95
C GLN A 114 -17.12 1.31 -14.39
N ARG A 115 -16.74 1.47 -13.10
CA ARG A 115 -16.55 2.76 -12.43
C ARG A 115 -15.16 3.35 -12.62
N GLN A 116 -14.27 2.66 -13.33
CA GLN A 116 -12.86 3.04 -13.49
C GLN A 116 -12.18 3.36 -12.15
N LYS A 117 -12.43 2.48 -11.16
CA LYS A 117 -11.92 2.68 -9.81
C LYS A 117 -10.39 2.72 -9.81
N VAL A 118 -9.86 3.72 -9.11
CA VAL A 118 -8.42 3.98 -9.01
C VAL A 118 -7.90 3.46 -7.68
N ARG A 119 -6.74 2.84 -7.71
CA ARG A 119 -5.99 2.46 -6.51
C ARG A 119 -5.31 3.69 -5.93
N ALA A 120 -5.82 4.18 -4.78
CA ALA A 120 -5.48 5.49 -4.21
C ALA A 120 -3.98 5.66 -3.85
N ASP A 121 -3.28 4.58 -3.51
CA ASP A 121 -1.86 4.62 -3.13
C ASP A 121 -0.90 4.66 -4.33
N LEU A 122 -1.32 4.17 -5.49
CA LEU A 122 -0.53 4.16 -6.73
C LEU A 122 -1.05 5.14 -7.78
N GLY A 123 -2.29 5.63 -7.63
CA GLY A 123 -2.92 6.53 -8.62
C GLY A 123 -3.26 5.88 -9.96
N ILE A 124 -3.29 4.53 -10.05
CA ILE A 124 -3.57 3.78 -11.28
C ILE A 124 -4.95 3.11 -11.24
N PRO A 125 -5.64 2.95 -12.39
CA PRO A 125 -6.89 2.21 -12.47
C PRO A 125 -6.72 0.74 -12.05
N TYR A 126 -7.78 0.13 -11.55
CA TYR A 126 -7.74 -1.28 -11.13
C TYR A 126 -7.40 -2.24 -12.27
N GLU A 127 -7.82 -1.94 -13.50
CA GLU A 127 -7.45 -2.73 -14.70
C GLU A 127 -5.93 -2.73 -14.92
N ASP A 128 -5.28 -1.59 -14.78
CA ASP A 128 -3.82 -1.47 -14.92
C ASP A 128 -3.09 -2.14 -13.75
N ASP A 129 -3.66 -2.07 -12.54
CA ASP A 129 -3.08 -2.77 -11.38
C ASP A 129 -3.20 -4.30 -11.53
N VAL A 130 -4.28 -4.85 -12.11
CA VAL A 130 -4.35 -6.28 -12.44
C VAL A 130 -3.23 -6.69 -13.39
N LEU A 131 -2.99 -5.92 -14.45
CA LEU A 131 -1.91 -6.21 -15.40
C LEU A 131 -0.54 -6.12 -14.72
N ARG A 132 -0.31 -5.07 -13.91
CA ARG A 132 0.91 -4.92 -13.12
C ARG A 132 1.12 -6.11 -12.17
N LEU A 133 0.08 -6.56 -11.46
CA LEU A 133 0.17 -7.70 -10.57
C LEU A 133 0.56 -8.98 -11.32
N ILE A 134 -0.04 -9.23 -12.50
CA ILE A 134 0.30 -10.37 -13.34
C ILE A 134 1.78 -10.34 -13.71
N ASP A 135 2.26 -9.20 -14.19
CA ASP A 135 3.65 -9.04 -14.62
C ASP A 135 4.61 -9.23 -13.44
N VAL A 136 4.38 -8.55 -12.32
CA VAL A 136 5.24 -8.65 -11.14
C VAL A 136 5.28 -10.07 -10.56
N PHE A 137 4.16 -10.81 -10.55
CA PHE A 137 4.17 -12.19 -10.10
C PHE A 137 4.92 -13.10 -11.07
N ARG A 138 4.73 -12.93 -12.38
CA ARG A 138 5.42 -13.71 -13.40
C ARG A 138 6.93 -13.46 -13.41
N GLU A 139 7.35 -12.20 -13.26
CA GLU A 139 8.77 -11.82 -13.13
C GLU A 139 9.43 -12.49 -11.92
N ARG A 140 8.69 -12.70 -10.84
CA ARG A 140 9.15 -13.42 -9.64
C ARG A 140 9.03 -14.94 -9.75
N GLY A 141 8.59 -15.45 -10.90
CA GLY A 141 8.48 -16.87 -11.21
C GLY A 141 7.27 -17.59 -10.64
N PHE A 142 6.22 -16.85 -10.22
CA PHE A 142 4.95 -17.47 -9.83
C PHE A 142 4.12 -17.88 -11.03
N LEU A 143 3.35 -18.94 -10.86
CA LEU A 143 2.35 -19.37 -11.84
C LEU A 143 1.12 -18.46 -11.74
N VAL A 144 0.80 -17.73 -12.81
CA VAL A 144 -0.39 -16.87 -12.93
C VAL A 144 -1.07 -17.17 -14.27
N GLU A 145 -2.11 -17.98 -14.23
CA GLU A 145 -2.86 -18.37 -15.42
C GLU A 145 -4.33 -17.95 -15.35
N HIS A 146 -4.87 -17.70 -14.16
CA HIS A 146 -6.29 -17.48 -13.93
C HIS A 146 -6.58 -16.08 -13.38
N VAL A 147 -7.61 -15.45 -13.96
CA VAL A 147 -8.28 -14.27 -13.42
C VAL A 147 -9.75 -14.58 -13.22
N VAL A 148 -10.32 -14.20 -12.08
CA VAL A 148 -11.75 -14.34 -11.82
C VAL A 148 -12.40 -12.97 -11.86
N MET A 149 -13.34 -12.79 -12.76
CA MET A 149 -14.12 -11.57 -12.90
C MET A 149 -15.44 -11.73 -12.15
N THR A 150 -15.55 -11.09 -10.99
CA THR A 150 -16.70 -11.22 -10.10
C THR A 150 -17.79 -10.20 -10.42
N GLN A 151 -19.03 -10.51 -10.05
CA GLN A 151 -20.22 -9.69 -10.32
C GLN A 151 -20.35 -9.24 -11.77
N LEU A 152 -19.96 -10.12 -12.70
CA LEU A 152 -20.02 -9.83 -14.13
C LEU A 152 -21.45 -10.04 -14.65
N GLU A 153 -22.01 -8.98 -15.21
CA GLU A 153 -23.31 -8.95 -15.86
C GLU A 153 -23.14 -8.59 -17.35
N GLU A 154 -24.09 -8.96 -18.20
CA GLU A 154 -24.04 -8.67 -19.66
C GLU A 154 -23.92 -7.17 -19.98
N SER A 155 -24.45 -6.32 -19.10
CA SER A 155 -24.40 -4.84 -19.21
C SER A 155 -23.01 -4.23 -18.96
N ASN A 156 -22.06 -4.99 -18.44
CA ASN A 156 -20.74 -4.48 -18.05
C ASN A 156 -19.77 -4.45 -19.24
N HIS A 157 -19.99 -3.60 -20.21
CA HIS A 157 -19.23 -3.57 -21.48
C HIS A 157 -17.71 -3.34 -21.28
N ILE A 158 -17.31 -2.48 -20.34
CA ILE A 158 -15.88 -2.24 -20.04
C ILE A 158 -15.24 -3.52 -19.48
N ALA A 159 -15.94 -4.22 -18.58
CA ALA A 159 -15.45 -5.47 -18.01
C ALA A 159 -15.32 -6.58 -19.09
N HIS A 160 -16.27 -6.67 -20.02
CA HIS A 160 -16.16 -7.61 -21.15
C HIS A 160 -14.97 -7.30 -22.06
N ALA A 161 -14.74 -6.03 -22.40
CA ALA A 161 -13.58 -5.62 -23.20
C ALA A 161 -12.25 -5.94 -22.48
N PHE A 162 -12.20 -5.73 -21.16
CA PHE A 162 -11.03 -6.08 -20.35
C PHE A 162 -10.82 -7.60 -20.29
N ARG A 163 -11.90 -8.39 -20.16
CA ARG A 163 -11.84 -9.85 -20.24
C ARG A 163 -11.18 -10.30 -21.53
N GLU A 164 -11.66 -9.82 -22.70
CA GLU A 164 -11.09 -10.16 -24.00
C GLU A 164 -9.61 -9.75 -24.10
N ARG A 165 -9.21 -8.65 -23.45
CA ARG A 165 -7.81 -8.23 -23.39
C ARG A 165 -6.97 -9.24 -22.61
N LEU A 166 -7.44 -9.72 -21.47
CA LEU A 166 -6.76 -10.73 -20.66
C LEU A 166 -6.64 -12.07 -21.39
N GLU A 167 -7.71 -12.51 -22.07
CA GLU A 167 -7.72 -13.74 -22.85
C GLU A 167 -6.71 -13.68 -24.02
N ARG A 168 -6.57 -12.52 -24.68
CA ARG A 168 -5.53 -12.29 -25.71
C ARG A 168 -4.11 -12.32 -25.14
N LEU A 169 -3.92 -12.02 -23.85
CA LEU A 169 -2.66 -12.14 -23.14
C LEU A 169 -2.38 -13.58 -22.64
N GLY A 170 -3.24 -14.53 -23.04
CA GLY A 170 -3.08 -15.95 -22.69
C GLY A 170 -3.56 -16.32 -21.29
N LEU A 171 -4.38 -15.47 -20.66
CA LEU A 171 -4.98 -15.77 -19.35
C LEU A 171 -6.34 -16.45 -19.53
N ARG A 172 -6.68 -17.34 -18.59
CA ARG A 172 -8.01 -17.94 -18.49
C ARG A 172 -8.85 -17.06 -17.56
N VAL A 173 -9.97 -16.55 -18.06
CA VAL A 173 -10.84 -15.65 -17.29
C VAL A 173 -12.15 -16.33 -16.96
N ALA A 174 -12.31 -16.71 -15.68
CA ALA A 174 -13.56 -17.28 -15.17
C ALA A 174 -14.56 -16.18 -14.79
N ARG A 175 -15.83 -16.42 -15.09
CA ARG A 175 -16.94 -15.49 -14.81
C ARG A 175 -17.69 -15.94 -13.57
N HIS A 176 -17.81 -15.04 -12.60
CA HIS A 176 -18.68 -15.20 -11.44
C HIS A 176 -19.80 -14.17 -11.48
N GLY A 177 -21.03 -14.65 -11.52
CA GLY A 177 -22.22 -13.80 -11.56
C GLY A 177 -22.62 -13.25 -10.18
N ILE A 178 -23.68 -12.46 -10.16
CA ILE A 178 -24.34 -12.05 -8.91
C ILE A 178 -25.22 -13.21 -8.44
N ILE A 179 -24.98 -13.69 -7.21
CA ILE A 179 -25.81 -14.71 -6.59
C ILE A 179 -26.92 -14.01 -5.83
N PRO A 180 -28.20 -14.15 -6.23
CA PRO A 180 -29.32 -13.56 -5.51
C PRO A 180 -29.43 -14.12 -4.09
N GLY A 181 -29.61 -13.22 -3.10
CA GLY A 181 -29.67 -13.59 -1.70
C GLY A 181 -28.32 -13.69 -0.99
N TYR A 182 -27.19 -13.48 -1.70
CA TYR A 182 -25.87 -13.39 -1.07
C TYR A 182 -25.79 -12.15 -0.17
N PRO A 183 -25.27 -12.26 1.06
CA PRO A 183 -24.69 -13.45 1.69
C PRO A 183 -25.65 -14.25 2.59
N GLN A 184 -26.93 -13.95 2.70
CA GLN A 184 -27.86 -14.50 3.71
C GLN A 184 -28.47 -15.86 3.33
N ASP A 185 -28.71 -16.11 2.04
CA ASP A 185 -29.34 -17.36 1.58
C ASP A 185 -28.28 -18.44 1.32
N THR A 186 -27.77 -19.05 2.39
CA THR A 186 -26.70 -20.05 2.34
C THR A 186 -27.05 -21.25 1.47
N ARG A 187 -28.29 -21.76 1.52
CA ARG A 187 -28.72 -22.90 0.72
C ARG A 187 -28.67 -22.61 -0.77
N ARG A 188 -29.05 -21.39 -1.17
CA ARG A 188 -28.96 -20.97 -2.56
C ARG A 188 -27.51 -20.76 -2.97
N ILE A 189 -26.72 -20.16 -2.10
CA ILE A 189 -25.29 -19.89 -2.37
C ILE A 189 -24.54 -21.19 -2.63
N VAL A 190 -24.77 -22.24 -1.80
CA VAL A 190 -24.16 -23.57 -1.93
C VAL A 190 -25.03 -24.49 -2.80
N SER A 191 -25.41 -24.05 -3.98
CA SER A 191 -26.21 -24.82 -4.93
C SER A 191 -25.71 -24.64 -6.35
N GLU A 192 -26.27 -25.42 -7.30
CA GLU A 192 -25.99 -25.26 -8.73
C GLU A 192 -26.37 -23.87 -9.27
N GLN A 193 -27.38 -23.21 -8.66
CA GLN A 193 -27.79 -21.84 -9.03
C GLN A 193 -26.98 -20.74 -8.30
N GLY A 194 -26.19 -21.12 -7.30
CA GLY A 194 -25.27 -20.26 -6.59
C GLY A 194 -23.83 -20.43 -7.09
N PHE A 195 -22.99 -21.03 -6.25
CA PHE A 195 -21.59 -21.28 -6.62
C PHE A 195 -21.45 -22.20 -7.85
N GLY A 196 -22.38 -23.14 -8.07
CA GLY A 196 -22.37 -24.01 -9.23
C GLY A 196 -22.58 -23.29 -10.57
N ALA A 197 -23.22 -22.13 -10.56
CA ALA A 197 -23.38 -21.29 -11.76
C ALA A 197 -22.11 -20.47 -12.12
N ASN A 198 -21.16 -20.37 -11.22
CA ASN A 198 -19.87 -19.72 -11.48
C ASN A 198 -18.97 -20.64 -12.31
N GLU A 199 -18.16 -20.06 -13.16
CA GLU A 199 -17.16 -20.83 -13.93
C GLU A 199 -16.03 -21.29 -12.99
N TYR A 200 -15.61 -22.54 -13.12
CA TYR A 200 -14.51 -23.11 -12.36
C TYR A 200 -13.17 -22.72 -12.95
N SER A 201 -12.22 -22.29 -12.12
CA SER A 201 -10.84 -22.11 -12.49
C SER A 201 -10.06 -23.38 -12.19
N GLU A 202 -9.69 -24.14 -13.23
CA GLU A 202 -8.97 -25.42 -13.09
C GLU A 202 -7.49 -25.14 -12.78
N THR A 203 -7.21 -25.02 -11.47
CA THR A 203 -5.85 -24.77 -10.95
C THR A 203 -5.01 -26.04 -10.94
N SER A 204 -3.72 -25.91 -11.22
CA SER A 204 -2.78 -27.02 -11.34
C SER A 204 -2.00 -27.33 -10.05
N ARG A 205 -2.00 -26.39 -9.08
CA ARG A 205 -1.27 -26.53 -7.83
C ARG A 205 -2.21 -26.68 -6.64
N ASP A 206 -1.64 -27.11 -5.50
CA ASP A 206 -2.44 -27.36 -4.28
C ASP A 206 -2.52 -26.12 -3.35
N LEU A 207 -1.66 -25.13 -3.49
CA LEU A 207 -1.74 -23.87 -2.77
C LEU A 207 -2.15 -22.75 -3.73
N ILE A 208 -3.38 -22.30 -3.65
CA ILE A 208 -3.93 -21.26 -4.49
C ILE A 208 -4.02 -19.96 -3.68
N VAL A 209 -3.19 -18.98 -4.02
CA VAL A 209 -3.21 -17.65 -3.41
C VAL A 209 -4.18 -16.76 -4.16
N VAL A 210 -5.28 -16.39 -3.51
CA VAL A 210 -6.32 -15.55 -4.09
C VAL A 210 -6.10 -14.09 -3.67
N THR A 211 -5.80 -13.24 -4.64
CA THR A 211 -5.49 -11.83 -4.43
C THR A 211 -6.29 -10.91 -5.35
N ALA A 212 -6.19 -9.59 -5.14
CA ALA A 212 -6.94 -8.60 -5.91
C ALA A 212 -6.30 -7.21 -5.79
N PRO A 213 -6.61 -6.26 -6.71
CA PRO A 213 -6.13 -4.87 -6.62
C PRO A 213 -6.66 -4.13 -5.39
N GLY A 214 -7.79 -4.55 -4.81
CA GLY A 214 -8.35 -3.88 -3.63
C GLY A 214 -9.49 -4.61 -2.95
N PRO A 215 -10.07 -4.03 -1.90
CA PRO A 215 -11.19 -4.60 -1.17
C PRO A 215 -12.46 -4.67 -2.04
N GLY A 216 -13.37 -5.60 -1.70
CA GLY A 216 -14.63 -5.77 -2.42
C GLY A 216 -14.53 -6.47 -3.78
N SER A 217 -13.36 -7.02 -4.13
CA SER A 217 -13.12 -7.72 -5.40
C SER A 217 -13.72 -9.14 -5.45
N GLY A 218 -14.32 -9.64 -4.35
CA GLY A 218 -14.99 -10.93 -4.31
C GLY A 218 -14.07 -12.13 -4.01
N LYS A 219 -12.89 -11.92 -3.41
CA LYS A 219 -11.92 -12.98 -3.08
C LYS A 219 -12.54 -14.12 -2.28
N LEU A 220 -13.24 -13.79 -1.19
CA LEU A 220 -13.92 -14.79 -0.33
C LEU A 220 -14.89 -15.66 -1.13
N ALA A 221 -15.81 -15.03 -1.86
CA ALA A 221 -16.80 -15.75 -2.68
C ALA A 221 -16.13 -16.60 -3.76
N THR A 222 -15.00 -16.14 -4.31
CA THR A 222 -14.20 -16.91 -5.27
C THR A 222 -13.57 -18.14 -4.61
N CYS A 223 -12.94 -18.01 -3.43
CA CYS A 223 -12.39 -19.14 -2.70
C CYS A 223 -13.46 -20.22 -2.43
N LEU A 224 -14.61 -19.80 -1.91
CA LEU A 224 -15.71 -20.73 -1.59
C LEU A 224 -16.35 -21.37 -2.83
N SER A 225 -16.47 -20.61 -3.92
CA SER A 225 -16.93 -21.14 -5.21
C SER A 225 -15.97 -22.20 -5.75
N GLN A 226 -14.67 -22.00 -5.61
CA GLN A 226 -13.66 -22.98 -6.00
C GLN A 226 -13.75 -24.25 -5.13
N VAL A 227 -13.89 -24.09 -3.80
CA VAL A 227 -14.11 -25.21 -2.87
C VAL A 227 -15.38 -25.99 -3.25
N TYR A 228 -16.49 -25.32 -3.59
CA TYR A 228 -17.70 -25.96 -4.10
C TYR A 228 -17.43 -26.81 -5.33
N HIS A 229 -16.76 -26.26 -6.32
CA HIS A 229 -16.47 -26.95 -7.56
C HIS A 229 -15.50 -28.12 -7.40
N ASP A 230 -14.50 -28.00 -6.53
CA ASP A 230 -13.60 -29.10 -6.19
C ASP A 230 -14.37 -30.24 -5.52
N HIS A 231 -15.18 -29.91 -4.53
CA HIS A 231 -15.98 -30.90 -3.80
C HIS A 231 -16.95 -31.64 -4.72
N ALA A 232 -17.64 -30.93 -5.63
CA ALA A 232 -18.49 -31.52 -6.64
C ALA A 232 -17.73 -32.48 -7.60
N ARG A 233 -16.41 -32.34 -7.70
CA ARG A 233 -15.51 -33.20 -8.48
C ARG A 233 -14.79 -34.27 -7.67
N GLY A 234 -15.08 -34.36 -6.37
CA GLY A 234 -14.43 -35.29 -5.45
C GLY A 234 -12.98 -34.89 -5.09
N ILE A 235 -12.61 -33.64 -5.30
CA ILE A 235 -11.30 -33.10 -4.92
C ILE A 235 -11.42 -32.52 -3.51
N SER A 236 -10.54 -32.94 -2.59
CA SER A 236 -10.43 -32.33 -1.27
C SER A 236 -9.88 -30.91 -1.38
N SER A 237 -10.56 -29.96 -0.77
CA SER A 237 -10.09 -28.58 -0.72
C SER A 237 -10.65 -27.83 0.50
N GLY A 238 -10.00 -26.73 0.85
CA GLY A 238 -10.41 -25.88 1.96
C GLY A 238 -9.99 -24.43 1.77
N TYR A 239 -10.39 -23.62 2.72
CA TYR A 239 -10.19 -22.17 2.73
C TYR A 239 -9.39 -21.75 3.95
N ALA A 240 -8.51 -20.77 3.81
CA ALA A 240 -7.91 -20.03 4.92
C ALA A 240 -7.74 -18.55 4.54
N LYS A 241 -7.62 -17.71 5.56
CA LYS A 241 -7.46 -16.27 5.40
C LYS A 241 -6.09 -15.82 5.91
N PHE A 242 -5.38 -15.07 5.09
CA PHE A 242 -4.13 -14.44 5.47
C PHE A 242 -4.35 -12.95 5.69
N GLU A 243 -4.20 -12.49 6.92
CA GLU A 243 -4.18 -11.07 7.28
C GLU A 243 -3.04 -10.80 8.25
N THR A 244 -2.42 -9.63 8.16
CA THR A 244 -1.36 -9.23 9.09
C THR A 244 -1.96 -8.60 10.35
N PHE A 245 -3.08 -7.88 10.20
CA PHE A 245 -3.75 -7.16 11.29
C PHE A 245 -5.25 -7.48 11.33
N PRO A 246 -5.86 -7.40 12.53
CA PRO A 246 -5.19 -7.18 13.82
C PRO A 246 -4.30 -8.37 14.17
N ILE A 247 -3.27 -8.14 14.97
CA ILE A 247 -2.41 -9.21 15.49
C ILE A 247 -3.16 -9.89 16.64
N TRP A 248 -3.63 -11.09 16.42
CA TRP A 248 -4.61 -11.80 17.26
C TRP A 248 -4.12 -12.07 18.69
N ASN A 249 -2.82 -12.36 18.88
CA ASN A 249 -2.20 -12.67 20.16
C ASN A 249 -1.66 -11.44 20.92
N LEU A 250 -1.94 -10.22 20.42
CA LEU A 250 -1.71 -8.99 21.17
C LEU A 250 -2.99 -8.52 21.88
N PRO A 251 -2.89 -7.84 23.01
CA PRO A 251 -4.04 -7.25 23.69
C PRO A 251 -4.86 -6.34 22.78
N LEU A 252 -6.17 -6.27 23.03
CA LEU A 252 -7.11 -5.46 22.25
C LEU A 252 -6.64 -4.00 22.08
N GLU A 253 -6.20 -3.38 23.16
CA GLU A 253 -5.73 -1.98 23.17
C GLU A 253 -4.21 -1.85 22.95
N HIS A 254 -3.58 -2.88 22.40
CA HIS A 254 -2.17 -2.76 22.06
C HIS A 254 -1.99 -1.72 20.93
N PRO A 255 -1.02 -0.78 21.04
CA PRO A 255 -0.85 0.28 20.05
C PRO A 255 -0.73 -0.21 18.61
N VAL A 256 -0.13 -1.38 18.36
CA VAL A 256 -0.06 -2.01 17.03
C VAL A 256 -1.46 -2.28 16.46
N ASN A 257 -2.38 -2.86 17.24
CA ASN A 257 -3.75 -3.12 16.83
C ASN A 257 -4.57 -1.82 16.72
N LEU A 258 -4.35 -0.87 17.63
CA LEU A 258 -4.98 0.46 17.57
C LEU A 258 -4.53 1.25 16.32
N ALA A 259 -3.29 1.11 15.89
CA ALA A 259 -2.82 1.75 14.65
C ALA A 259 -3.51 1.18 13.41
N TYR A 260 -3.88 -0.10 13.43
CA TYR A 260 -4.69 -0.70 12.35
C TYR A 260 -6.13 -0.16 12.39
N GLU A 261 -6.77 -0.07 13.57
CA GLU A 261 -8.10 0.53 13.73
C GLU A 261 -8.10 1.99 13.23
N ALA A 262 -7.06 2.77 13.54
CA ALA A 262 -6.89 4.12 13.00
C ALA A 262 -6.69 4.16 11.48
N ALA A 263 -6.07 3.12 10.90
CA ALA A 263 -5.83 3.02 9.46
C ALA A 263 -7.07 2.65 8.64
N THR A 264 -8.08 2.07 9.29
CA THR A 264 -9.34 1.58 8.70
C THR A 264 -10.58 2.29 9.27
N ALA A 265 -10.37 3.44 9.92
CA ALA A 265 -11.45 4.23 10.54
C ALA A 265 -12.53 4.70 9.55
N ASP A 266 -12.18 4.86 8.27
CA ASP A 266 -13.09 5.18 7.17
C ASP A 266 -13.94 3.98 6.72
N LEU A 267 -13.55 2.75 7.11
CA LEU A 267 -14.26 1.51 6.79
C LEU A 267 -15.12 0.99 7.95
N ASP A 268 -15.20 1.69 9.07
CA ASP A 268 -15.86 1.26 10.31
C ASP A 268 -15.28 -0.04 10.93
N ASP A 269 -14.03 -0.36 10.65
CA ASP A 269 -13.36 -1.49 11.26
C ASP A 269 -12.98 -1.17 12.71
N VAL A 270 -13.45 -1.99 13.64
CA VAL A 270 -13.19 -1.86 15.07
C VAL A 270 -12.64 -3.18 15.61
N ASN A 271 -11.55 -3.11 16.35
CA ASN A 271 -11.01 -4.28 17.03
C ASN A 271 -11.92 -4.71 18.18
N LEU A 272 -12.06 -6.03 18.35
CA LEU A 272 -12.83 -6.61 19.46
C LEU A 272 -12.23 -7.97 19.87
N ILE A 273 -12.62 -8.44 21.04
CA ILE A 273 -12.30 -9.80 21.46
C ILE A 273 -13.16 -10.78 20.65
N ASP A 274 -12.53 -11.81 20.08
CA ASP A 274 -13.22 -12.86 19.35
C ASP A 274 -14.10 -13.69 20.30
N PRO A 275 -15.43 -13.55 20.25
CA PRO A 275 -16.32 -14.25 21.16
C PRO A 275 -16.41 -15.75 20.88
N TYR A 276 -16.15 -16.16 19.64
CA TYR A 276 -16.18 -17.58 19.25
C TYR A 276 -14.92 -18.29 19.74
N HIS A 277 -13.76 -17.65 19.63
CA HIS A 277 -12.50 -18.18 20.14
C HIS A 277 -12.54 -18.30 21.66
N LEU A 278 -13.02 -17.27 22.34
CA LEU A 278 -13.22 -17.30 23.78
C LEU A 278 -14.17 -18.43 24.20
N ALA A 279 -15.27 -18.64 23.47
CA ALA A 279 -16.21 -19.71 23.78
C ALA A 279 -15.65 -21.11 23.52
N ALA A 280 -14.83 -21.28 22.47
CA ALA A 280 -14.27 -22.58 22.08
C ALA A 280 -13.06 -22.99 22.94
N TYR A 281 -12.19 -22.03 23.30
CA TYR A 281 -10.88 -22.31 23.89
C TYR A 281 -10.65 -21.66 25.26
N GLY A 282 -11.50 -20.73 25.69
CA GLY A 282 -11.33 -19.97 26.91
C GLY A 282 -10.24 -18.88 26.82
N GLU A 283 -9.73 -18.60 25.63
CA GLU A 283 -8.65 -17.67 25.38
C GLU A 283 -9.17 -16.36 24.79
N GLN A 284 -8.65 -15.22 25.25
CA GLN A 284 -8.96 -13.91 24.73
C GLN A 284 -7.99 -13.57 23.60
N VAL A 285 -8.50 -13.44 22.40
CA VAL A 285 -7.73 -13.05 21.22
C VAL A 285 -8.39 -11.86 20.53
N THR A 286 -7.58 -11.04 19.85
CA THR A 286 -8.06 -9.86 19.14
C THR A 286 -8.44 -10.22 17.71
N SER A 287 -9.65 -9.84 17.32
CA SER A 287 -10.17 -9.90 15.95
C SER A 287 -10.77 -8.54 15.58
N TYR A 288 -11.43 -8.42 14.46
CA TYR A 288 -12.19 -7.23 14.12
C TYR A 288 -13.65 -7.57 13.79
N ASN A 289 -14.52 -6.56 13.94
CA ASN A 289 -15.97 -6.71 13.86
C ASN A 289 -16.41 -7.45 12.60
N ARG A 290 -15.85 -7.13 11.44
CA ARG A 290 -16.25 -7.73 10.15
C ARG A 290 -16.05 -9.25 10.12
N ASP A 291 -14.93 -9.76 10.61
CA ASP A 291 -14.68 -11.20 10.64
C ASP A 291 -15.58 -11.92 11.64
N VAL A 292 -15.82 -11.31 12.79
CA VAL A 292 -16.71 -11.84 13.80
C VAL A 292 -18.17 -11.88 13.29
N GLU A 293 -18.64 -10.84 12.62
CA GLU A 293 -19.98 -10.77 12.05
C GLU A 293 -20.20 -11.77 10.91
N VAL A 294 -19.18 -12.00 10.09
CA VAL A 294 -19.27 -12.91 8.94
C VAL A 294 -19.05 -14.37 9.33
N PHE A 295 -18.40 -14.64 10.46
CA PHE A 295 -18.01 -16.00 10.84
C PHE A 295 -19.17 -17.02 10.90
N PRO A 296 -20.36 -16.74 11.47
CA PRO A 296 -21.47 -17.69 11.47
C PRO A 296 -21.87 -18.14 10.07
N LEU A 297 -21.90 -17.19 9.13
CA LEU A 297 -22.17 -17.47 7.73
C LEU A 297 -21.07 -18.35 7.12
N MET A 298 -19.80 -17.99 7.36
CA MET A 298 -18.65 -18.74 6.86
C MET A 298 -18.64 -20.18 7.37
N LYS A 299 -18.90 -20.37 8.66
CA LYS A 299 -19.01 -21.69 9.27
C LYS A 299 -20.11 -22.52 8.61
N THR A 300 -21.30 -21.94 8.44
CA THR A 300 -22.44 -22.61 7.77
C THR A 300 -22.08 -22.98 6.32
N LEU A 301 -21.47 -22.06 5.56
CA LEU A 301 -21.07 -22.34 4.18
C LEU A 301 -20.04 -23.46 4.09
N LEU A 302 -19.05 -23.50 4.98
CA LEU A 302 -18.06 -24.57 5.02
C LEU A 302 -18.68 -25.90 5.44
N GLU A 303 -19.60 -25.91 6.41
CA GLU A 303 -20.34 -27.12 6.83
C GLU A 303 -21.20 -27.67 5.68
N GLU A 304 -21.90 -26.82 4.93
CA GLU A 304 -22.69 -27.24 3.76
C GLU A 304 -21.82 -27.73 2.59
N LEU A 305 -20.61 -27.15 2.43
CA LEU A 305 -19.68 -27.50 1.35
C LEU A 305 -18.93 -28.82 1.62
N THR A 306 -18.42 -28.99 2.84
CA THR A 306 -17.49 -30.08 3.17
C THR A 306 -18.00 -31.05 4.22
N GLY A 307 -19.21 -30.85 4.70
CA GLY A 307 -19.85 -31.68 5.74
C GLY A 307 -19.49 -31.32 7.17
N ALA A 308 -18.43 -30.53 7.39
CA ALA A 308 -18.01 -30.00 8.69
C ALA A 308 -17.16 -28.74 8.54
N SER A 309 -17.27 -27.80 9.45
CA SER A 309 -16.33 -26.70 9.50
C SER A 309 -15.07 -27.10 10.30
N PRO A 310 -13.86 -26.95 9.76
CA PRO A 310 -12.64 -27.18 10.52
C PRO A 310 -12.35 -26.05 11.53
N TYR A 311 -13.14 -24.98 11.55
CA TYR A 311 -12.93 -23.77 12.33
C TYR A 311 -13.98 -23.57 13.40
N ALA A 312 -13.55 -23.31 14.63
CA ALA A 312 -14.41 -22.94 15.74
C ALA A 312 -14.57 -21.41 15.89
N SER A 313 -13.66 -20.63 15.29
CA SER A 313 -13.62 -19.16 15.39
C SER A 313 -13.10 -18.50 14.10
N PRO A 314 -13.35 -17.20 13.89
CA PRO A 314 -12.69 -16.45 12.81
C PRO A 314 -11.15 -16.44 12.96
N THR A 315 -10.62 -16.43 14.17
CA THR A 315 -9.18 -16.52 14.42
C THR A 315 -8.58 -17.83 13.91
N ASP A 316 -9.30 -18.95 14.01
CA ASP A 316 -8.84 -20.25 13.49
C ASP A 316 -8.72 -20.27 11.96
N MET A 317 -9.53 -19.50 11.25
CA MET A 317 -9.43 -19.37 9.79
C MET A 317 -8.15 -18.64 9.37
N GLY A 318 -7.61 -17.84 10.25
CA GLY A 318 -6.42 -17.02 10.02
C GLY A 318 -5.13 -17.86 9.99
N VAL A 319 -4.16 -17.37 9.22
CA VAL A 319 -2.79 -17.89 9.19
C VAL A 319 -1.82 -16.74 9.48
N ASN A 320 -1.91 -16.12 10.65
CA ASN A 320 -1.11 -14.96 11.03
C ASN A 320 -0.26 -15.26 12.27
N LEU A 321 1.06 -15.21 12.12
CA LEU A 321 2.05 -15.38 13.19
C LEU A 321 2.91 -14.12 13.43
N ALA A 322 2.45 -12.96 12.98
CA ALA A 322 3.21 -11.72 13.12
C ALA A 322 3.54 -11.37 14.58
N GLY A 323 2.63 -11.67 15.51
CA GLY A 323 2.86 -11.43 16.94
C GLY A 323 4.03 -12.21 17.53
N GLU A 324 4.30 -13.41 17.02
CA GLU A 324 5.44 -14.24 17.44
C GLU A 324 6.81 -13.70 17.00
N CYS A 325 6.79 -12.70 16.10
CA CYS A 325 7.99 -12.14 15.48
C CYS A 325 8.33 -10.74 16.03
N ILE A 326 7.58 -10.23 17.01
CA ILE A 326 7.91 -9.02 17.73
C ILE A 326 9.04 -9.34 18.72
N VAL A 327 10.19 -8.69 18.53
CA VAL A 327 11.41 -8.89 19.34
C VAL A 327 11.67 -7.72 20.31
N ASP A 328 11.12 -6.53 20.00
CA ASP A 328 11.11 -5.38 20.90
C ASP A 328 9.74 -4.69 20.82
N ASP A 329 8.92 -5.00 21.83
CA ASP A 329 7.56 -4.49 21.93
C ASP A 329 7.52 -2.97 22.16
N ALA A 330 8.49 -2.40 22.87
CA ALA A 330 8.53 -0.96 23.13
C ALA A 330 8.74 -0.17 21.83
N VAL A 331 9.60 -0.66 20.94
CA VAL A 331 9.84 -0.08 19.62
C VAL A 331 8.58 -0.15 18.75
N CYS A 332 7.87 -1.29 18.74
CA CYS A 332 6.63 -1.45 17.99
C CYS A 332 5.51 -0.55 18.54
N ARG A 333 5.39 -0.42 19.86
CA ARG A 333 4.41 0.47 20.50
C ARG A 333 4.63 1.93 20.13
N GLU A 334 5.88 2.39 20.18
CA GLU A 334 6.18 3.78 19.83
C GLU A 334 5.94 4.06 18.34
N ALA A 335 6.42 3.21 17.46
CA ALA A 335 6.17 3.32 16.03
C ALA A 335 4.66 3.36 15.71
N SER A 336 3.87 2.56 16.43
CA SER A 336 2.42 2.51 16.27
C SER A 336 1.72 3.77 16.77
N ARG A 337 2.16 4.36 17.90
CA ARG A 337 1.64 5.67 18.36
C ARG A 337 1.92 6.77 17.32
N GLN A 338 3.12 6.78 16.75
CA GLN A 338 3.47 7.73 15.69
C GLN A 338 2.60 7.52 14.44
N GLU A 339 2.26 6.28 14.08
CA GLU A 339 1.33 6.00 12.98
C GLU A 339 -0.11 6.46 13.30
N VAL A 340 -0.60 6.26 14.54
CA VAL A 340 -1.92 6.77 14.96
C VAL A 340 -1.99 8.29 14.81
N ILE A 341 -0.97 9.03 15.29
CA ILE A 341 -0.89 10.48 15.14
C ILE A 341 -0.88 10.87 13.66
N ARG A 342 -0.11 10.15 12.84
CA ARG A 342 -0.06 10.39 11.40
C ARG A 342 -1.43 10.19 10.73
N ARG A 343 -2.18 9.16 11.14
CA ARG A 343 -3.54 8.90 10.63
C ARG A 343 -4.52 9.99 11.04
N TYR A 344 -4.37 10.51 12.26
CA TYR A 344 -5.18 11.64 12.72
C TYR A 344 -4.99 12.88 11.84
N TYR A 345 -3.73 13.29 11.60
CA TYR A 345 -3.45 14.40 10.71
C TYR A 345 -3.94 14.17 9.28
N LYS A 346 -3.80 12.92 8.79
CA LYS A 346 -4.30 12.58 7.47
C LYS A 346 -5.82 12.75 7.38
N ALA A 347 -6.57 12.26 8.36
CA ALA A 347 -8.02 12.42 8.41
C ALA A 347 -8.43 13.90 8.40
N LEU A 348 -7.80 14.73 9.26
CA LEU A 348 -8.05 16.18 9.29
C LEU A 348 -7.78 16.87 7.94
N VAL A 349 -6.71 16.47 7.26
CA VAL A 349 -6.35 17.03 5.94
C VAL A 349 -7.33 16.58 4.87
N ASP A 350 -7.68 15.29 4.84
CA ASP A 350 -8.63 14.72 3.87
C ASP A 350 -10.02 15.38 4.03
N GLU A 351 -10.50 15.53 5.26
CA GLU A 351 -11.76 16.24 5.57
C GLU A 351 -11.69 17.69 5.11
N ARG A 352 -10.57 18.37 5.34
CA ARG A 352 -10.36 19.76 4.94
C ARG A 352 -10.31 19.98 3.43
N ILE A 353 -9.67 19.06 2.70
CA ILE A 353 -9.53 19.15 1.23
C ILE A 353 -10.84 18.85 0.54
N ASN A 354 -11.57 17.84 1.02
CA ASN A 354 -12.77 17.31 0.37
C ASN A 354 -14.07 17.86 0.93
N ASP A 355 -14.00 18.78 1.90
CA ASP A 355 -15.17 19.39 2.59
C ASP A 355 -16.09 18.31 3.19
N LEU A 356 -15.47 17.30 3.83
CA LEU A 356 -16.18 16.20 4.51
C LEU A 356 -16.51 16.59 5.97
N ASP A 357 -17.40 15.82 6.58
CA ASP A 357 -17.62 15.91 8.02
C ASP A 357 -16.40 15.40 8.82
N ASP A 358 -16.39 15.63 10.13
CA ASP A 358 -15.29 15.29 11.03
C ASP A 358 -15.40 13.87 11.64
N THR A 359 -16.20 13.00 11.04
CA THR A 359 -16.50 11.65 11.57
C THR A 359 -15.23 10.80 11.67
N VAL A 360 -14.39 10.78 10.62
CA VAL A 360 -13.18 9.95 10.59
C VAL A 360 -12.14 10.48 11.57
N SER A 361 -11.88 11.79 11.58
CA SER A 361 -10.92 12.39 12.50
C SER A 361 -11.32 12.23 13.97
N GLN A 362 -12.61 12.33 14.31
CA GLN A 362 -13.13 12.06 15.65
C GLN A 362 -12.89 10.60 16.08
N ARG A 363 -13.12 9.62 15.19
CA ARG A 363 -12.82 8.22 15.46
C ARG A 363 -11.33 8.00 15.72
N VAL A 364 -10.47 8.55 14.86
CA VAL A 364 -9.02 8.43 15.05
C VAL A 364 -8.57 9.14 16.32
N ALA A 365 -9.19 10.26 16.71
CA ALA A 365 -8.94 10.94 17.99
C ALA A 365 -9.26 10.04 19.20
N MET A 366 -10.37 9.28 19.13
CA MET A 366 -10.69 8.29 20.18
C MET A 366 -9.65 7.18 20.24
N VAL A 367 -9.20 6.67 19.08
CA VAL A 367 -8.13 5.66 19.02
C VAL A 367 -6.81 6.22 19.57
N MET A 368 -6.49 7.48 19.25
CA MET A 368 -5.30 8.18 19.76
C MET A 368 -5.33 8.29 21.30
N SER A 369 -6.52 8.59 21.87
CA SER A 369 -6.72 8.60 23.33
C SER A 369 -6.51 7.21 23.95
N LYS A 370 -7.04 6.12 23.33
CA LYS A 370 -6.81 4.74 23.78
C LYS A 370 -5.33 4.36 23.69
N ALA A 371 -4.63 4.79 22.66
CA ALA A 371 -3.20 4.54 22.47
C ALA A 371 -2.32 5.34 23.47
N GLY A 372 -2.91 6.28 24.22
CA GLY A 372 -2.22 7.14 25.16
C GLY A 372 -1.23 8.09 24.51
N CYS A 373 -1.56 8.63 23.32
CA CYS A 373 -0.72 9.58 22.60
C CYS A 373 -1.51 10.82 22.16
N LYS A 374 -0.79 11.87 21.84
CA LYS A 374 -1.30 13.17 21.39
C LYS A 374 -0.42 13.75 20.30
N THR A 375 -0.89 14.76 19.61
CA THR A 375 -0.20 15.38 18.47
C THR A 375 1.20 15.89 18.82
N GLU A 376 1.37 16.41 20.05
CA GLU A 376 2.66 16.94 20.54
C GLU A 376 3.73 15.85 20.77
N ASP A 377 3.32 14.58 20.88
CA ASP A 377 4.25 13.45 21.00
C ASP A 377 4.98 13.15 19.68
N ARG A 378 4.56 13.79 18.58
CA ARG A 378 5.30 13.77 17.32
C ARG A 378 6.32 14.91 17.34
N ALA A 379 7.58 14.57 17.56
CA ALA A 379 8.68 15.50 17.86
C ALA A 379 8.82 16.67 16.89
N VAL A 380 8.41 16.52 15.64
CA VAL A 380 8.51 17.55 14.58
C VAL A 380 7.39 18.60 14.61
N VAL A 381 6.28 18.33 15.32
CA VAL A 381 5.11 19.25 15.34
C VAL A 381 5.45 20.55 16.05
N GLY A 382 5.92 20.47 17.29
CA GLY A 382 6.27 21.65 18.07
C GLY A 382 7.29 22.58 17.38
N PRO A 383 8.43 22.07 16.90
CA PRO A 383 9.42 22.87 16.18
C PRO A 383 8.91 23.55 14.91
N ALA A 384 8.06 22.87 14.11
CA ALA A 384 7.47 23.48 12.93
C ALA A 384 6.54 24.65 13.31
N LEU A 385 5.64 24.44 14.27
CA LEU A 385 4.73 25.48 14.77
C LEU A 385 5.48 26.66 15.40
N ALA A 386 6.54 26.42 16.16
CA ALA A 386 7.37 27.48 16.75
C ALA A 386 8.08 28.35 15.72
N VAL A 387 8.51 27.75 14.59
CA VAL A 387 9.10 28.52 13.49
C VAL A 387 8.04 29.39 12.81
N GLU A 388 6.85 28.86 12.55
CA GLU A 388 5.73 29.64 11.99
C GLU A 388 5.32 30.78 12.91
N GLU A 389 5.15 30.52 14.22
CA GLU A 389 4.81 31.55 15.21
C GLU A 389 5.81 32.70 15.22
N ARG A 390 7.12 32.37 15.24
CA ARG A 390 8.19 33.36 15.28
C ARG A 390 8.30 34.18 13.99
N THR A 391 8.02 33.56 12.83
CA THR A 391 8.32 34.20 11.52
C THR A 391 7.07 34.73 10.80
N GLY A 392 5.88 34.25 11.17
CA GLY A 392 4.62 34.52 10.47
C GLY A 392 4.49 33.83 9.12
N GLU A 393 5.46 32.98 8.74
CA GLU A 393 5.51 32.27 7.47
C GLU A 393 5.33 30.76 7.67
N PRO A 394 4.71 30.03 6.73
CA PRO A 394 4.60 28.57 6.81
C PRO A 394 5.97 27.93 7.01
N ALA A 395 6.00 26.90 7.85
CA ALA A 395 7.21 26.21 8.24
C ALA A 395 7.07 24.67 8.13
N SER A 396 8.19 24.01 8.05
CA SER A 396 8.30 22.56 8.05
C SER A 396 9.44 22.11 8.96
N ALA A 397 9.32 20.92 9.55
CA ALA A 397 10.37 20.28 10.33
C ALA A 397 10.50 18.81 9.93
N ILE A 398 11.72 18.28 9.99
CA ILE A 398 12.06 16.88 9.79
C ILE A 398 12.92 16.39 10.94
N GLU A 399 12.63 15.17 11.41
CA GLU A 399 13.43 14.46 12.39
C GLU A 399 14.32 13.44 11.66
N LEU A 400 15.61 13.60 11.78
CA LEU A 400 16.60 12.72 11.20
C LEU A 400 16.76 11.44 12.04
N ALA A 401 17.46 10.44 11.52
CA ALA A 401 17.62 9.14 12.17
C ALA A 401 18.33 9.20 13.54
N ASP A 402 19.13 10.22 13.78
CA ASP A 402 19.82 10.49 15.05
C ASP A 402 18.98 11.30 16.06
N GLY A 403 17.73 11.63 15.72
CA GLY A 403 16.84 12.46 16.52
C GLY A 403 17.03 13.98 16.32
N THR A 404 17.96 14.41 15.47
CA THR A 404 18.16 15.83 15.17
C THR A 404 16.97 16.37 14.40
N ILE A 405 16.42 17.52 14.83
CA ILE A 405 15.31 18.17 14.15
C ILE A 405 15.81 19.34 13.34
N ILE A 406 15.57 19.28 12.04
CA ILE A 406 15.90 20.33 11.08
C ILE A 406 14.62 21.03 10.62
N THR A 407 14.65 22.34 10.56
CA THR A 407 13.50 23.17 10.17
C THR A 407 13.77 23.95 8.88
N GLY A 408 12.68 24.33 8.22
CA GLY A 408 12.70 25.26 7.09
C GLY A 408 11.44 26.10 7.09
N LYS A 409 11.53 27.33 6.58
CA LYS A 409 10.39 28.24 6.44
C LYS A 409 10.22 28.71 5.01
N THR A 410 9.05 29.14 4.66
CA THR A 410 8.78 29.79 3.39
C THR A 410 9.58 31.11 3.29
N SER A 411 10.19 31.32 2.14
CA SER A 411 10.94 32.52 1.76
C SER A 411 10.47 33.02 0.39
N ASP A 412 11.08 34.06 -0.14
CA ASP A 412 10.81 34.53 -1.50
C ASP A 412 11.29 33.56 -2.58
N LEU A 413 12.26 32.69 -2.25
CA LEU A 413 12.87 31.74 -3.19
C LEU A 413 12.27 30.33 -3.08
N LEU A 414 11.96 29.86 -1.87
CA LEU A 414 11.64 28.47 -1.57
C LEU A 414 10.36 28.33 -0.75
N GLY A 415 9.58 27.30 -1.01
CA GLY A 415 8.55 26.81 -0.07
C GLY A 415 9.20 26.22 1.19
N CYS A 416 8.44 26.14 2.30
CA CYS A 416 8.96 25.63 3.59
C CYS A 416 9.48 24.20 3.49
N SER A 417 8.80 23.32 2.77
CA SER A 417 9.18 21.94 2.52
C SER A 417 10.51 21.82 1.77
N ALA A 418 10.68 22.63 0.72
CA ALA A 418 11.92 22.70 -0.07
C ALA A 418 13.10 23.27 0.75
N ALA A 419 12.86 24.31 1.55
CA ALA A 419 13.87 24.89 2.44
C ALA A 419 14.32 23.88 3.52
N MET A 420 13.37 23.21 4.17
CA MET A 420 13.65 22.16 5.16
C MET A 420 14.45 21.00 4.53
N LEU A 421 14.05 20.54 3.33
CA LEU A 421 14.73 19.47 2.59
C LEU A 421 16.20 19.82 2.33
N LEU A 422 16.50 21.01 1.80
CA LEU A 422 17.88 21.45 1.58
C LEU A 422 18.68 21.55 2.88
N ASN A 423 18.07 22.08 3.95
CA ASN A 423 18.73 22.17 5.25
C ASN A 423 19.03 20.77 5.82
N ALA A 424 18.13 19.82 5.68
CA ALA A 424 18.34 18.44 6.10
C ALA A 424 19.48 17.77 5.33
N LEU A 425 19.53 17.95 4.00
CA LEU A 425 20.59 17.41 3.17
C LEU A 425 21.96 18.04 3.47
N LYS A 426 22.00 19.36 3.77
CA LYS A 426 23.22 20.04 4.24
C LYS A 426 23.73 19.45 5.54
N HIS A 427 22.84 19.30 6.51
CA HIS A 427 23.19 18.72 7.81
C HIS A 427 23.75 17.31 7.68
N LEU A 428 23.06 16.43 6.94
CA LEU A 428 23.48 15.05 6.69
C LEU A 428 24.83 14.96 5.98
N ALA A 429 25.08 15.86 5.02
CA ALA A 429 26.34 15.92 4.29
C ALA A 429 27.47 16.64 5.06
N GLY A 430 27.22 17.15 6.28
CA GLY A 430 28.20 17.93 7.03
C GLY A 430 28.65 19.20 6.32
N ILE A 431 27.72 19.89 5.64
CA ILE A 431 27.94 21.14 4.91
C ILE A 431 27.53 22.30 5.82
N ASP A 432 28.39 23.33 5.90
CA ASP A 432 28.15 24.52 6.71
C ASP A 432 26.84 25.24 6.27
N ASP A 433 26.11 25.76 7.23
CA ASP A 433 24.82 26.45 6.98
C ASP A 433 24.95 27.69 6.12
N ALA A 434 26.09 28.34 6.12
CA ALA A 434 26.36 29.51 5.27
C ALA A 434 26.54 29.18 3.78
N VAL A 435 26.75 27.88 3.45
CA VAL A 435 26.90 27.44 2.05
C VAL A 435 25.54 27.36 1.38
N HIS A 436 25.39 28.03 0.25
CA HIS A 436 24.21 27.92 -0.61
C HIS A 436 24.40 26.75 -1.60
N LEU A 437 23.58 25.70 -1.47
CA LEU A 437 23.60 24.53 -2.39
C LEU A 437 23.10 24.89 -3.78
N LEU A 438 22.22 25.88 -3.88
CA LEU A 438 21.69 26.39 -5.14
C LEU A 438 22.09 27.84 -5.32
N SER A 439 22.76 28.13 -6.42
CA SER A 439 23.10 29.49 -6.76
C SER A 439 21.89 30.27 -7.32
N PRO A 440 21.87 31.61 -7.24
CA PRO A 440 20.86 32.41 -7.92
C PRO A 440 20.74 32.09 -9.41
N GLN A 441 21.87 31.77 -10.05
CA GLN A 441 21.95 31.40 -11.47
C GLN A 441 21.22 30.08 -11.77
N ALA A 442 21.09 29.18 -10.80
CA ALA A 442 20.30 27.95 -10.93
C ALA A 442 18.81 28.19 -10.66
N ILE A 443 18.47 29.11 -9.75
CA ILE A 443 17.10 29.39 -9.34
C ILE A 443 16.35 30.28 -10.34
N GLU A 444 16.99 31.37 -10.80
CA GLU A 444 16.36 32.41 -11.62
C GLU A 444 15.76 31.89 -12.94
N PRO A 445 16.43 31.00 -13.70
CA PRO A 445 15.82 30.42 -14.90
C PRO A 445 14.52 29.61 -14.62
N ILE A 446 14.48 28.91 -13.49
CA ILE A 446 13.29 28.14 -13.10
C ILE A 446 12.15 29.09 -12.72
N GLN A 447 12.43 30.13 -11.96
CA GLN A 447 11.43 31.16 -11.62
C GLN A 447 10.91 31.88 -12.85
N THR A 448 11.79 32.20 -13.81
CA THR A 448 11.44 32.82 -15.09
C THR A 448 10.53 31.91 -15.91
N LEU A 449 10.88 30.61 -16.02
CA LEU A 449 10.07 29.62 -16.69
C LEU A 449 8.66 29.54 -16.04
N LYS A 450 8.59 29.41 -14.71
CA LYS A 450 7.32 29.32 -13.98
C LYS A 450 6.45 30.55 -14.19
N THR A 451 7.01 31.74 -13.99
CA THR A 451 6.20 32.95 -13.90
C THR A 451 5.93 33.58 -15.26
N GLN A 452 6.93 33.63 -16.16
CA GLN A 452 6.81 34.30 -17.44
C GLN A 452 6.29 33.41 -18.57
N HIS A 453 6.68 32.12 -18.57
CA HIS A 453 6.30 31.22 -19.66
C HIS A 453 5.12 30.31 -19.30
N LEU A 454 5.03 29.81 -18.05
CA LEU A 454 3.96 28.92 -17.60
C LEU A 454 2.82 29.65 -16.88
N GLY A 455 2.96 30.96 -16.64
CA GLY A 455 1.91 31.81 -16.04
C GLY A 455 1.61 31.53 -14.56
N SER A 456 2.52 30.85 -13.84
CA SER A 456 2.41 30.68 -12.40
C SER A 456 2.54 32.01 -11.68
N ARG A 457 1.72 32.23 -10.65
CA ARG A 457 1.84 33.40 -9.77
C ARG A 457 2.80 33.16 -8.60
N ASN A 458 3.24 31.93 -8.40
CA ASN A 458 4.15 31.54 -7.32
C ASN A 458 5.57 31.40 -7.87
N PRO A 459 6.50 32.31 -7.59
CA PRO A 459 7.89 32.20 -8.02
C PRO A 459 8.72 31.22 -7.19
N ARG A 460 8.21 30.80 -6.00
CA ARG A 460 8.94 29.92 -5.07
C ARG A 460 9.11 28.54 -5.68
N LEU A 461 10.28 27.95 -5.49
CA LEU A 461 10.55 26.59 -5.92
C LEU A 461 9.90 25.59 -4.95
N HIS A 462 9.27 24.57 -5.52
CA HIS A 462 8.79 23.37 -4.84
C HIS A 462 9.90 22.34 -4.70
N THR A 463 9.63 21.24 -4.01
CA THR A 463 10.63 20.19 -3.73
C THR A 463 11.19 19.53 -4.98
N ASP A 464 10.37 19.25 -5.99
CA ASP A 464 10.78 18.68 -7.26
C ASP A 464 11.74 19.62 -8.04
N GLU A 465 11.37 20.90 -8.13
CA GLU A 465 12.19 21.93 -8.81
C GLU A 465 13.53 22.11 -8.12
N VAL A 466 13.54 22.08 -6.78
CA VAL A 466 14.76 22.17 -5.97
C VAL A 466 15.65 20.94 -6.19
N LEU A 467 15.09 19.74 -6.23
CA LEU A 467 15.86 18.51 -6.46
C LEU A 467 16.43 18.44 -7.87
N ILE A 468 15.69 18.93 -8.88
CA ILE A 468 16.19 19.04 -10.27
C ILE A 468 17.37 20.03 -10.29
N ALA A 469 17.19 21.24 -9.72
CA ALA A 469 18.25 22.25 -9.67
C ALA A 469 19.49 21.74 -8.92
N LEU A 470 19.30 21.02 -7.80
CA LEU A 470 20.38 20.42 -7.02
C LEU A 470 21.11 19.32 -7.82
N SER A 471 20.38 18.48 -8.55
CA SER A 471 20.96 17.44 -9.39
C SER A 471 21.78 18.00 -10.55
N VAL A 472 21.33 19.11 -11.16
CA VAL A 472 22.09 19.81 -12.19
C VAL A 472 23.35 20.44 -11.58
N SER A 473 23.23 21.10 -10.43
CA SER A 473 24.38 21.74 -9.73
C SER A 473 25.41 20.69 -9.30
N ALA A 474 25.01 19.45 -8.98
CA ALA A 474 25.91 18.39 -8.58
C ALA A 474 26.91 17.94 -9.67
N ALA A 475 26.72 18.37 -10.93
CA ALA A 475 27.70 18.12 -12.00
C ALA A 475 29.02 18.87 -11.74
N ASP A 476 28.94 20.12 -11.24
CA ASP A 476 30.08 21.02 -11.11
C ASP A 476 30.39 21.43 -9.65
N ASP A 477 29.46 21.15 -8.70
CA ASP A 477 29.58 21.50 -7.29
C ASP A 477 29.66 20.25 -6.41
N ASP A 478 30.76 20.10 -5.68
CA ASP A 478 30.99 18.96 -4.79
C ASP A 478 30.02 18.92 -3.58
N ASN A 479 29.65 20.09 -3.03
CA ASN A 479 28.69 20.17 -1.94
C ASN A 479 27.30 19.73 -2.43
N ALA A 480 26.86 20.15 -3.61
CA ALA A 480 25.60 19.68 -4.20
C ALA A 480 25.63 18.18 -4.44
N ARG A 481 26.75 17.61 -4.91
CA ARG A 481 26.92 16.16 -5.11
C ARG A 481 26.82 15.40 -3.79
N ARG A 482 27.46 15.86 -2.73
CA ARG A 482 27.39 15.28 -1.39
C ARG A 482 25.95 15.34 -0.84
N ALA A 483 25.28 16.48 -0.99
CA ALA A 483 23.89 16.64 -0.56
C ALA A 483 22.94 15.67 -1.29
N VAL A 484 23.06 15.49 -2.61
CA VAL A 484 22.26 14.52 -3.38
C VAL A 484 22.48 13.08 -2.89
N ALA A 485 23.70 12.73 -2.49
CA ALA A 485 24.01 11.39 -1.99
C ALA A 485 23.23 11.05 -0.69
N GLU A 486 22.85 12.06 0.10
CA GLU A 486 22.13 11.92 1.37
C GLU A 486 20.62 11.71 1.22
N LEU A 487 20.04 11.83 0.03
CA LEU A 487 18.58 11.68 -0.18
C LEU A 487 18.01 10.38 0.38
N ARG A 488 18.79 9.28 0.38
CA ARG A 488 18.38 7.98 0.91
C ARG A 488 18.17 7.99 2.43
N ASN A 489 18.90 8.85 3.14
CA ASN A 489 18.87 8.95 4.59
C ASN A 489 17.61 9.65 5.11
N LEU A 490 16.76 10.17 4.20
CA LEU A 490 15.46 10.74 4.53
C LEU A 490 14.35 9.70 4.64
N ALA A 491 14.59 8.45 4.21
CA ALA A 491 13.60 7.39 4.30
C ALA A 491 13.16 7.14 5.75
N SER A 492 11.85 7.03 5.96
CA SER A 492 11.18 6.88 7.27
C SER A 492 11.44 8.03 8.26
N CYS A 493 11.99 9.17 7.84
CA CYS A 493 12.05 10.38 8.67
C CYS A 493 10.66 10.96 8.86
N ASN A 494 10.35 11.38 10.09
CA ASN A 494 9.12 12.09 10.38
C ASN A 494 9.22 13.52 9.87
N VAL A 495 8.18 13.96 9.16
CA VAL A 495 8.06 15.33 8.65
C VAL A 495 6.74 15.93 9.12
N HIS A 496 6.75 17.20 9.49
CA HIS A 496 5.53 17.97 9.74
C HIS A 496 5.60 19.32 9.07
N THR A 497 4.47 19.75 8.50
CA THR A 497 4.31 21.05 7.85
C THR A 497 3.14 21.81 8.46
N THR A 498 3.27 23.12 8.62
CA THR A 498 2.23 23.95 9.23
C THR A 498 1.08 24.31 8.28
N THR A 499 1.16 23.84 7.03
CA THR A 499 0.11 23.98 6.01
C THR A 499 0.04 22.72 5.16
N ILE A 500 -1.13 22.47 4.58
CA ILE A 500 -1.35 21.37 3.63
C ILE A 500 -0.34 21.51 2.47
N LEU A 501 0.35 20.43 2.16
CA LEU A 501 1.26 20.36 1.02
C LEU A 501 0.50 20.29 -0.31
N GLY A 502 1.12 20.80 -1.37
CA GLY A 502 0.69 20.50 -2.73
C GLY A 502 1.01 19.03 -3.08
N THR A 503 0.27 18.48 -4.05
CA THR A 503 0.43 17.09 -4.48
C THR A 503 1.85 16.76 -4.91
N VAL A 504 2.54 17.68 -5.57
CA VAL A 504 3.93 17.50 -6.02
C VAL A 504 4.89 17.33 -4.84
N ASP A 505 4.80 18.20 -3.82
CA ASP A 505 5.64 18.10 -2.63
C ASP A 505 5.35 16.79 -1.85
N GLU A 506 4.07 16.42 -1.73
CA GLU A 506 3.66 15.19 -1.08
C GLU A 506 4.20 13.94 -1.81
N ASP A 507 4.13 13.92 -3.14
CA ASP A 507 4.63 12.83 -3.97
C ASP A 507 6.16 12.69 -3.87
N ILE A 508 6.89 13.79 -3.80
CA ILE A 508 8.35 13.76 -3.59
C ILE A 508 8.69 13.16 -2.23
N PHE A 509 8.08 13.62 -1.13
CA PHE A 509 8.36 13.04 0.19
C PHE A 509 7.95 11.58 0.28
N ARG A 510 6.84 11.19 -0.33
CA ARG A 510 6.45 9.78 -0.43
C ARG A 510 7.49 8.95 -1.20
N SER A 511 8.01 9.46 -2.30
CA SER A 511 9.05 8.80 -3.10
C SER A 511 10.38 8.69 -2.37
N LEU A 512 10.69 9.65 -1.49
CA LEU A 512 11.83 9.61 -0.58
C LEU A 512 11.60 8.69 0.63
N GLY A 513 10.36 8.19 0.81
CA GLY A 513 10.00 7.33 1.93
C GLY A 513 9.80 8.07 3.25
N ALA A 514 9.68 9.39 3.26
CA ALA A 514 9.44 10.19 4.45
C ALA A 514 7.98 10.10 4.92
N LEU A 515 7.76 10.24 6.23
CA LEU A 515 6.45 10.11 6.87
C LEU A 515 5.87 11.50 7.18
N VAL A 516 5.13 12.04 6.23
CA VAL A 516 4.62 13.42 6.29
C VAL A 516 3.32 13.51 7.08
N THR A 517 3.20 14.59 7.84
CA THR A 517 1.98 15.11 8.45
C THR A 517 1.86 16.60 8.15
N SER A 518 0.63 17.12 8.10
CA SER A 518 0.37 18.54 7.84
C SER A 518 -0.75 19.06 8.74
N GLU A 519 -0.63 20.32 9.18
CA GLU A 519 -1.78 21.01 9.75
C GLU A 519 -2.89 21.17 8.71
N PRO A 520 -4.18 21.02 9.06
CA PRO A 520 -5.31 21.08 8.12
C PRO A 520 -5.63 22.53 7.70
N ARG A 521 -4.62 23.27 7.29
CA ARG A 521 -4.69 24.68 6.91
C ARG A 521 -4.12 24.88 5.52
N PHE A 522 -4.88 25.52 4.63
CA PHE A 522 -4.35 25.95 3.34
C PHE A 522 -3.38 27.11 3.50
N GLN A 523 -2.35 27.16 2.68
CA GLN A 523 -1.53 28.37 2.54
C GLN A 523 -2.42 29.57 2.15
N ARG A 524 -2.02 30.77 2.58
CA ARG A 524 -2.85 32.01 2.42
C ARG A 524 -3.39 32.13 1.00
N LYS A 525 -4.70 32.42 0.89
CA LYS A 525 -5.49 32.51 -0.35
C LYS A 525 -4.91 33.41 -1.48
N ALA A 526 -3.98 34.32 -1.16
CA ALA A 526 -3.40 35.24 -2.14
C ALA A 526 -2.54 34.54 -3.22
N LEU A 527 -1.96 33.36 -2.92
CA LEU A 527 -1.05 32.65 -3.84
C LEU A 527 -1.75 31.59 -4.70
N TYR A 528 -2.94 31.10 -4.27
CA TYR A 528 -3.65 29.97 -4.88
C TYR A 528 -5.04 30.30 -5.40
N ARG A 529 -5.44 31.57 -5.56
CA ARG A 529 -6.70 31.87 -6.21
C ARG A 529 -6.64 31.35 -7.66
N LYS A 530 -7.27 30.20 -7.87
CA LYS A 530 -7.68 29.77 -9.20
C LYS A 530 -8.53 30.86 -9.83
N ARG A 531 -8.32 31.07 -11.11
CA ARG A 531 -9.16 31.89 -11.98
C ARG A 531 -10.60 31.38 -12.00
#